data_a5c0c47c19cab332ae4b61dfb31c628c
#
_entry.id   a5c0c47c19cab332ae4b61dfb31c628c
#
_cell.length_a   1.000
_cell.length_b   1.000
_cell.length_c   1.000
_cell.angle_alpha   90.00
_cell.angle_beta   90.00
_cell.angle_gamma   90.00
#
_symmetry.space_group_name_H-M   'P 1'
#
loop_
_entity.id
_entity.type
_entity.pdbx_description
1 polymer ?
#
loop_
_entity_poly.entity_id
_entity_poly.type
_entity_poly.pdbx_seq_one_letter_code
_entity_poly.pdbx_strand_id
1 'polypeptide(L)'
;MIHEQNGVLGRVNQIFARRVAQVACGTWPTQLPAGVEGHPVGNPVRQAVLDRAAAPYMPPGDYPMSVVVIGGSQGARVLSDVVPAALAALPEALKPLLRIAHQARDEDHARVVAAYQAADMTAEVAPFFTDIPRRLAEAQLVISRAGASSVADISVIGRPAILIPFAAATADHQTANARGLVEAQ
;
A
#
# COMPACT_ATOMS: atom_id res chain seq x y z
N MET A 1 -4.12 21.22 18.47
CA MET A 1 -3.38 20.49 17.43
C MET A 1 -4.29 19.47 16.78
N ILE A 2 -4.21 19.30 15.48
CA ILE A 2 -4.82 18.19 14.73
C ILE A 2 -3.73 17.41 14.02
N HIS A 3 -3.99 16.13 13.74
CA HIS A 3 -3.14 15.27 12.92
C HIS A 3 -3.91 14.85 11.66
N GLU A 4 -3.28 14.99 10.48
CA GLU A 4 -3.80 14.51 9.22
C GLU A 4 -2.90 13.41 8.68
N GLN A 5 -3.48 12.25 8.43
CA GLN A 5 -2.74 11.09 7.92
C GLN A 5 -2.49 11.16 6.42
N ASN A 6 -3.38 11.82 5.67
CA ASN A 6 -3.36 11.84 4.22
C ASN A 6 -2.69 13.10 3.68
N GLY A 7 -2.30 13.08 2.41
CA GLY A 7 -1.78 14.24 1.70
C GLY A 7 -2.82 15.34 1.41
N VAL A 8 -4.09 15.12 1.79
CA VAL A 8 -5.19 16.10 1.72
C VAL A 8 -5.96 16.07 3.02
N LEU A 9 -6.29 17.23 3.57
CA LEU A 9 -7.08 17.30 4.81
C LEU A 9 -8.46 16.68 4.65
N GLY A 10 -8.84 15.82 5.59
CA GLY A 10 -10.21 15.37 5.76
C GLY A 10 -11.14 16.53 6.11
N ARG A 11 -12.46 16.39 5.83
CA ARG A 11 -13.47 17.47 6.01
C ARG A 11 -13.43 18.13 7.39
N VAL A 12 -13.32 17.33 8.45
CA VAL A 12 -13.25 17.85 9.82
C VAL A 12 -11.97 18.67 10.02
N ASN A 13 -10.83 18.13 9.60
CA ASN A 13 -9.56 18.81 9.71
C ASN A 13 -9.52 20.11 8.90
N GLN A 14 -10.18 20.17 7.73
CA GLN A 14 -10.33 21.40 6.94
C GLN A 14 -11.06 22.50 7.71
N ILE A 15 -12.17 22.15 8.41
CA ILE A 15 -12.97 23.12 9.18
C ILE A 15 -12.15 23.72 10.34
N PHE A 16 -11.33 22.89 10.99
CA PHE A 16 -10.60 23.29 12.20
C PHE A 16 -9.17 23.76 11.94
N ALA A 17 -8.59 23.51 10.76
CA ALA A 17 -7.20 23.82 10.45
C ALA A 17 -6.78 25.26 10.82
N ARG A 18 -7.65 26.25 10.54
CA ARG A 18 -7.40 27.68 10.84
C ARG A 18 -7.64 28.05 12.31
N ARG A 19 -8.15 27.14 13.13
CA ARG A 19 -8.54 27.37 14.53
C ARG A 19 -7.64 26.65 15.52
N VAL A 20 -6.70 25.87 15.04
CA VAL A 20 -5.74 25.14 15.87
C VAL A 20 -4.36 25.78 15.79
N ALA A 21 -3.58 25.61 16.86
CA ALA A 21 -2.22 26.14 16.89
C ALA A 21 -1.27 25.44 15.88
N GLN A 22 -1.51 24.17 15.57
CA GLN A 22 -0.64 23.38 14.70
C GLN A 22 -1.39 22.31 13.97
N VAL A 23 -0.94 22.01 12.73
CA VAL A 23 -1.37 20.87 11.92
C VAL A 23 -0.18 19.93 11.72
N ALA A 24 -0.25 18.75 12.33
CA ALA A 24 0.73 17.69 12.15
C ALA A 24 0.35 16.86 10.90
N CYS A 25 1.28 16.73 9.95
CA CYS A 25 1.06 16.09 8.66
C CYS A 25 1.76 14.74 8.61
N GLY A 26 0.98 13.67 8.44
CA GLY A 26 1.47 12.30 8.35
C GLY A 26 2.03 11.95 6.97
N THR A 27 1.50 12.55 5.91
CA THR A 27 1.99 12.47 4.54
C THR A 27 2.50 13.85 4.13
N TRP A 28 3.61 13.91 3.41
CA TRP A 28 4.17 15.17 2.94
C TRP A 28 4.50 15.09 1.44
N PRO A 29 4.21 16.15 0.67
CA PRO A 29 3.49 17.37 1.07
C PRO A 29 2.00 17.13 1.32
N THR A 30 1.42 17.86 2.27
CA THR A 30 -0.03 17.88 2.54
C THR A 30 -0.65 19.15 1.97
N GLN A 31 -1.78 19.02 1.27
CA GLN A 31 -2.54 20.18 0.78
C GLN A 31 -3.25 20.87 1.96
N LEU A 32 -2.81 22.09 2.27
CA LEU A 32 -3.30 22.89 3.38
C LEU A 32 -4.06 24.14 2.89
N PRO A 33 -5.06 24.63 3.64
CA PRO A 33 -5.69 25.91 3.36
C PRO A 33 -4.70 27.09 3.43
N ALA A 34 -4.92 28.12 2.64
CA ALA A 34 -4.07 29.31 2.65
C ALA A 34 -3.91 29.87 4.07
N GLY A 35 -2.67 30.18 4.47
CA GLY A 35 -2.31 30.70 5.79
C GLY A 35 -2.27 29.66 6.91
N VAL A 36 -2.40 28.38 6.61
CA VAL A 36 -2.20 27.29 7.57
C VAL A 36 -0.83 26.68 7.34
N GLU A 37 -0.03 26.63 8.40
CA GLU A 37 1.28 25.97 8.39
C GLU A 37 1.15 24.51 8.86
N GLY A 38 1.76 23.59 8.12
CA GLY A 38 1.81 22.17 8.44
C GLY A 38 3.22 21.73 8.83
N HIS A 39 3.28 20.79 9.76
CA HIS A 39 4.54 20.20 10.23
C HIS A 39 4.62 18.75 9.84
N PRO A 40 5.60 18.30 9.02
CA PRO A 40 5.78 16.91 8.64
C PRO A 40 6.23 16.09 9.87
N VAL A 41 5.39 15.18 10.31
CA VAL A 41 5.64 14.32 11.49
C VAL A 41 5.61 12.84 11.18
N GLY A 42 5.16 12.45 9.97
CA GLY A 42 4.91 11.07 9.60
C GLY A 42 3.63 10.49 10.19
N ASN A 43 3.26 9.30 9.70
CA ASN A 43 2.14 8.55 10.22
C ASN A 43 2.60 7.59 11.32
N PRO A 44 1.83 7.42 12.40
CA PRO A 44 2.12 6.37 13.38
C PRO A 44 2.00 5.00 12.73
N VAL A 45 2.97 4.14 12.96
CA VAL A 45 2.99 2.75 12.51
C VAL A 45 3.05 1.81 13.71
N ARG A 46 2.58 0.58 13.52
CA ARG A 46 2.56 -0.44 14.56
C ARG A 46 3.97 -0.89 14.90
N GLN A 47 4.21 -1.29 16.17
CA GLN A 47 5.52 -1.77 16.61
C GLN A 47 6.06 -2.91 15.73
N ALA A 48 5.21 -3.86 15.33
CA ALA A 48 5.61 -4.95 14.45
C ALA A 48 6.13 -4.52 13.06
N VAL A 49 5.79 -3.30 12.59
CA VAL A 49 6.34 -2.66 11.40
C VAL A 49 7.68 -2.01 11.72
N LEU A 50 7.77 -1.27 12.85
CA LEU A 50 9.01 -0.64 13.32
C LEU A 50 10.12 -1.67 13.56
N ASP A 51 9.79 -2.83 14.10
CA ASP A 51 10.72 -3.94 14.31
C ASP A 51 11.33 -4.47 12.99
N ARG A 52 10.77 -4.07 11.85
CA ARG A 52 11.24 -4.41 10.51
C ARG A 52 11.61 -3.18 9.66
N ALA A 53 11.80 -2.04 10.30
CA ALA A 53 12.22 -0.81 9.62
C ALA A 53 13.53 -1.04 8.86
N ALA A 54 13.59 -0.54 7.63
CA ALA A 54 14.74 -0.69 6.74
C ALA A 54 15.24 -2.15 6.62
N ALA A 55 14.33 -3.13 6.62
CA ALA A 55 14.67 -4.53 6.48
C ALA A 55 15.54 -4.76 5.22
N PRO A 56 16.56 -5.63 5.25
CA PRO A 56 17.40 -5.90 4.09
C PRO A 56 16.56 -6.22 2.85
N TYR A 57 16.90 -5.60 1.72
CA TYR A 57 16.22 -5.84 0.45
C TYR A 57 17.07 -6.72 -0.44
N MET A 58 16.49 -7.83 -0.87
CA MET A 58 17.08 -8.70 -1.87
C MET A 58 16.46 -8.38 -3.23
N PRO A 59 17.21 -7.82 -4.20
CA PRO A 59 16.65 -7.45 -5.49
C PRO A 59 16.18 -8.69 -6.28
N PRO A 60 15.27 -8.53 -7.25
CA PRO A 60 14.86 -9.63 -8.15
C PRO A 60 16.03 -10.34 -8.80
N GLY A 61 15.95 -11.68 -8.94
CA GLY A 61 17.01 -12.52 -9.54
C GLY A 61 16.46 -13.90 -9.93
N ASP A 62 17.36 -14.84 -10.21
CA ASP A 62 17.04 -16.22 -10.60
C ASP A 62 16.71 -17.12 -9.39
N TYR A 63 15.87 -16.63 -8.49
CA TYR A 63 15.40 -17.31 -7.29
C TYR A 63 13.96 -16.94 -6.99
N PRO A 64 13.27 -17.69 -6.09
CA PRO A 64 11.88 -17.36 -5.76
C PRO A 64 11.72 -15.94 -5.20
N MET A 65 10.82 -15.17 -5.80
CA MET A 65 10.52 -13.78 -5.47
C MET A 65 9.14 -13.65 -4.87
N SER A 66 9.03 -12.91 -3.78
CA SER A 66 7.76 -12.66 -3.09
C SER A 66 7.09 -11.40 -3.63
N VAL A 67 5.83 -11.54 -4.07
CA VAL A 67 4.93 -10.45 -4.48
C VAL A 67 3.78 -10.39 -3.50
N VAL A 68 3.60 -9.24 -2.86
CA VAL A 68 2.53 -9.02 -1.88
C VAL A 68 1.48 -8.08 -2.45
N VAL A 69 0.23 -8.54 -2.52
CA VAL A 69 -0.90 -7.76 -3.04
C VAL A 69 -1.87 -7.48 -1.90
N ILE A 70 -2.03 -6.20 -1.53
CA ILE A 70 -2.86 -5.79 -0.39
C ILE A 70 -3.82 -4.65 -0.75
N GLY A 71 -5.08 -4.84 -0.41
CA GLY A 71 -6.15 -3.86 -0.65
C GLY A 71 -6.44 -2.90 0.50
N GLY A 72 -5.72 -3.03 1.62
CA GLY A 72 -6.06 -2.37 2.87
C GLY A 72 -7.14 -3.13 3.65
N SER A 73 -7.69 -2.52 4.71
CA SER A 73 -8.60 -3.18 5.68
C SER A 73 -9.89 -3.73 5.06
N GLN A 74 -10.35 -3.17 3.93
CA GLN A 74 -11.59 -3.58 3.27
C GLN A 74 -11.34 -4.41 2.00
N GLY A 75 -10.07 -4.75 1.70
CA GLY A 75 -9.70 -5.34 0.43
C GLY A 75 -9.90 -4.38 -0.76
N ALA A 76 -9.58 -4.81 -1.97
CA ALA A 76 -9.74 -3.97 -3.16
C ALA A 76 -10.10 -4.82 -4.38
N ARG A 77 -11.38 -4.80 -4.77
CA ARG A 77 -11.87 -5.56 -5.92
C ARG A 77 -11.03 -5.34 -7.18
N VAL A 78 -10.62 -4.09 -7.46
CA VAL A 78 -9.80 -3.79 -8.64
C VAL A 78 -8.46 -4.55 -8.63
N LEU A 79 -7.85 -4.80 -7.47
CA LEU A 79 -6.63 -5.60 -7.40
C LEU A 79 -6.94 -7.06 -7.73
N SER A 80 -8.06 -7.58 -7.24
CA SER A 80 -8.55 -8.93 -7.56
C SER A 80 -8.92 -9.09 -9.05
N ASP A 81 -9.35 -8.01 -9.71
CA ASP A 81 -9.72 -8.02 -11.14
C ASP A 81 -8.49 -7.92 -12.04
N VAL A 82 -7.50 -7.11 -11.67
CA VAL A 82 -6.41 -6.71 -12.57
C VAL A 82 -5.12 -7.50 -12.31
N VAL A 83 -4.73 -7.70 -11.04
CA VAL A 83 -3.41 -8.23 -10.71
C VAL A 83 -3.19 -9.66 -11.19
N PRO A 84 -4.14 -10.62 -11.03
CA PRO A 84 -3.94 -11.98 -11.53
C PRO A 84 -3.68 -12.02 -13.04
N ALA A 85 -4.45 -11.24 -13.82
CA ALA A 85 -4.28 -11.18 -15.27
C ALA A 85 -2.96 -10.51 -15.68
N ALA A 86 -2.54 -9.46 -14.95
CA ALA A 86 -1.27 -8.78 -15.21
C ALA A 86 -0.07 -9.70 -14.92
N LEU A 87 -0.09 -10.45 -13.81
CA LEU A 87 0.96 -11.40 -13.49
C LEU A 87 0.96 -12.62 -14.45
N ALA A 88 -0.21 -13.08 -14.89
CA ALA A 88 -0.34 -14.13 -15.90
C ALA A 88 0.24 -13.73 -17.26
N ALA A 89 0.28 -12.44 -17.58
CA ALA A 89 0.86 -11.92 -18.82
C ALA A 89 2.40 -11.81 -18.78
N LEU A 90 3.03 -12.09 -17.65
CA LEU A 90 4.50 -12.10 -17.55
C LEU A 90 5.11 -13.24 -18.39
N PRO A 91 6.40 -13.09 -18.82
CA PRO A 91 7.12 -14.17 -19.48
C PRO A 91 7.06 -15.49 -18.71
N GLU A 92 6.87 -16.60 -19.41
CA GLU A 92 6.71 -17.94 -18.83
C GLU A 92 7.86 -18.31 -17.87
N ALA A 93 9.08 -17.88 -18.17
CA ALA A 93 10.28 -18.14 -17.34
C ALA A 93 10.21 -17.48 -15.95
N LEU A 94 9.42 -16.41 -15.77
CA LEU A 94 9.29 -15.69 -14.49
C LEU A 94 8.21 -16.28 -13.59
N LYS A 95 7.14 -16.85 -14.16
CA LYS A 95 5.98 -17.32 -13.39
C LYS A 95 6.35 -18.33 -12.30
N PRO A 96 7.17 -19.35 -12.55
CA PRO A 96 7.57 -20.32 -11.52
C PRO A 96 8.36 -19.73 -10.36
N LEU A 97 9.01 -18.58 -10.59
CA LEU A 97 9.79 -17.88 -9.57
C LEU A 97 8.93 -17.05 -8.63
N LEU A 98 7.67 -16.78 -8.96
CA LEU A 98 6.81 -15.92 -8.14
C LEU A 98 6.18 -16.70 -6.99
N ARG A 99 6.22 -16.10 -5.81
CA ARG A 99 5.49 -16.50 -4.60
C ARG A 99 4.54 -15.35 -4.28
N ILE A 100 3.25 -15.55 -4.56
CA ILE A 100 2.25 -14.49 -4.50
C ILE A 100 1.46 -14.64 -3.21
N ALA A 101 1.35 -13.55 -2.44
CA ALA A 101 0.41 -13.43 -1.33
C ALA A 101 -0.62 -12.35 -1.73
N HIS A 102 -1.86 -12.75 -2.02
CA HIS A 102 -2.90 -11.85 -2.51
C HIS A 102 -4.07 -11.77 -1.53
N GLN A 103 -4.27 -10.57 -0.96
CA GLN A 103 -5.45 -10.29 -0.15
C GLN A 103 -6.66 -10.05 -1.05
N ALA A 104 -7.57 -11.01 -1.09
CA ALA A 104 -8.84 -10.92 -1.82
C ALA A 104 -10.01 -11.05 -0.84
N ARG A 105 -11.06 -10.24 -1.02
CA ARG A 105 -12.29 -10.33 -0.21
C ARG A 105 -12.94 -11.69 -0.40
N ASP A 106 -13.77 -12.11 0.56
CA ASP A 106 -14.44 -13.41 0.50
C ASP A 106 -15.20 -13.62 -0.81
N GLU A 107 -15.89 -12.60 -1.29
CA GLU A 107 -16.63 -12.63 -2.56
C GLU A 107 -15.74 -12.74 -3.81
N ASP A 108 -14.48 -12.33 -3.73
CA ASP A 108 -13.51 -12.36 -4.84
C ASP A 108 -12.58 -13.59 -4.76
N HIS A 109 -12.48 -14.24 -3.59
CA HIS A 109 -11.49 -15.27 -3.28
C HIS A 109 -11.45 -16.41 -4.31
N ALA A 110 -12.59 -17.06 -4.53
CA ALA A 110 -12.65 -18.22 -5.45
C ALA A 110 -12.23 -17.85 -6.88
N ARG A 111 -12.61 -16.66 -7.35
CA ARG A 111 -12.27 -16.16 -8.67
C ARG A 111 -10.77 -15.86 -8.80
N VAL A 112 -10.16 -15.28 -7.77
CA VAL A 112 -8.73 -14.96 -7.75
C VAL A 112 -7.90 -16.25 -7.72
N VAL A 113 -8.28 -17.23 -6.90
CA VAL A 113 -7.64 -18.56 -6.87
C VAL A 113 -7.69 -19.21 -8.24
N ALA A 114 -8.88 -19.26 -8.87
CA ALA A 114 -9.05 -19.86 -10.19
C ALA A 114 -8.19 -19.17 -11.26
N ALA A 115 -8.05 -17.83 -11.19
CA ALA A 115 -7.23 -17.07 -12.14
C ALA A 115 -5.73 -17.43 -12.04
N TYR A 116 -5.19 -17.57 -10.82
CA TYR A 116 -3.80 -18.00 -10.64
C TYR A 116 -3.58 -19.46 -11.04
N GLN A 117 -4.51 -20.35 -10.71
CA GLN A 117 -4.44 -21.76 -11.12
C GLN A 117 -4.45 -21.92 -12.65
N ALA A 118 -5.31 -21.15 -13.33
CA ALA A 118 -5.38 -21.18 -14.80
C ALA A 118 -4.08 -20.68 -15.48
N ALA A 119 -3.29 -19.89 -14.77
CA ALA A 119 -1.99 -19.38 -15.24
C ALA A 119 -0.79 -20.23 -14.74
N ASP A 120 -1.04 -21.37 -14.08
CA ASP A 120 -0.03 -22.24 -13.47
C ASP A 120 0.88 -21.49 -12.47
N MET A 121 0.29 -20.58 -11.68
CA MET A 121 1.00 -19.75 -10.73
C MET A 121 0.69 -20.14 -9.28
N THR A 122 1.71 -20.16 -8.42
CA THR A 122 1.55 -20.41 -6.99
C THR A 122 1.16 -19.13 -6.26
N ALA A 123 -0.05 -19.10 -5.67
CA ALA A 123 -0.54 -17.96 -4.91
C ALA A 123 -1.23 -18.41 -3.62
N GLU A 124 -0.89 -17.76 -2.52
CA GLU A 124 -1.67 -17.79 -1.27
C GLU A 124 -2.70 -16.67 -1.35
N VAL A 125 -3.98 -17.02 -1.40
CA VAL A 125 -5.08 -16.05 -1.44
C VAL A 125 -5.83 -16.14 -0.13
N ALA A 126 -6.03 -15.00 0.54
CA ALA A 126 -6.76 -14.94 1.80
C ALA A 126 -7.48 -13.60 1.96
N PRO A 127 -8.60 -13.54 2.68
CA PRO A 127 -9.29 -12.27 2.94
C PRO A 127 -8.50 -11.35 3.85
N PHE A 128 -7.64 -11.90 4.69
CA PHE A 128 -6.82 -11.17 5.63
C PHE A 128 -5.52 -11.92 5.94
N PHE A 129 -4.42 -11.17 6.08
CA PHE A 129 -3.13 -11.68 6.56
C PHE A 129 -2.80 -11.06 7.92
N THR A 130 -2.50 -11.88 8.91
CA THR A 130 -2.10 -11.43 10.26
C THR A 130 -0.63 -11.02 10.33
N ASP A 131 0.17 -11.44 9.37
CA ASP A 131 1.63 -11.33 9.33
C ASP A 131 2.14 -10.33 8.26
N ILE A 132 1.33 -9.34 7.91
CA ILE A 132 1.67 -8.32 6.90
C ILE A 132 3.08 -7.71 7.10
N PRO A 133 3.51 -7.31 8.31
CA PRO A 133 4.86 -6.75 8.48
C PRO A 133 5.98 -7.70 8.04
N ARG A 134 5.81 -9.02 8.29
CA ARG A 134 6.78 -10.04 7.84
C ARG A 134 6.74 -10.17 6.31
N ARG A 135 5.55 -10.30 5.73
CA ARG A 135 5.39 -10.43 4.27
C ARG A 135 5.96 -9.23 3.53
N LEU A 136 5.73 -8.02 4.03
CA LEU A 136 6.32 -6.81 3.46
C LEU A 136 7.86 -6.86 3.55
N ALA A 137 8.43 -7.26 4.68
CA ALA A 137 9.88 -7.33 4.86
C ALA A 137 10.55 -8.36 3.92
N GLU A 138 9.85 -9.41 3.54
CA GLU A 138 10.31 -10.47 2.63
C GLU A 138 10.00 -10.19 1.15
N ALA A 139 9.17 -9.17 0.84
CA ALA A 139 8.71 -8.90 -0.51
C ALA A 139 9.79 -8.26 -1.40
N GLN A 140 9.86 -8.70 -2.66
CA GLN A 140 10.56 -8.00 -3.74
C GLN A 140 9.69 -6.92 -4.38
N LEU A 141 8.36 -7.10 -4.34
CA LEU A 141 7.41 -6.13 -4.87
C LEU A 141 6.12 -6.14 -4.04
N VAL A 142 5.63 -4.94 -3.75
CA VAL A 142 4.31 -4.75 -3.14
C VAL A 142 3.38 -4.11 -4.16
N ILE A 143 2.17 -4.64 -4.33
CA ILE A 143 1.10 -4.03 -5.12
C ILE A 143 -0.01 -3.67 -4.14
N SER A 144 -0.30 -2.38 -3.99
CA SER A 144 -1.18 -1.93 -2.92
C SER A 144 -2.09 -0.76 -3.32
N ARG A 145 -3.19 -0.61 -2.59
CA ARG A 145 -3.89 0.68 -2.51
C ARG A 145 -3.00 1.70 -1.81
N ALA A 146 -3.20 2.99 -2.14
CA ALA A 146 -2.45 4.10 -1.55
C ALA A 146 -3.12 4.68 -0.29
N GLY A 147 -3.63 3.82 0.60
CA GLY A 147 -4.08 4.26 1.92
C GLY A 147 -2.91 4.73 2.78
N ALA A 148 -3.10 5.79 3.58
CA ALA A 148 -2.03 6.41 4.36
C ALA A 148 -1.25 5.41 5.24
N SER A 149 -1.95 4.48 5.92
CA SER A 149 -1.31 3.46 6.74
C SER A 149 -0.49 2.46 5.90
N SER A 150 -1.03 2.02 4.76
CA SER A 150 -0.30 1.08 3.88
C SER A 150 0.96 1.72 3.30
N VAL A 151 0.86 2.99 2.86
CA VAL A 151 2.01 3.76 2.38
C VAL A 151 3.06 3.92 3.47
N ALA A 152 2.65 4.25 4.70
CA ALA A 152 3.56 4.38 5.84
C ALA A 152 4.26 3.05 6.17
N ASP A 153 3.52 1.93 6.24
CA ASP A 153 4.09 0.60 6.51
C ASP A 153 5.12 0.22 5.43
N ILE A 154 4.79 0.41 4.15
CA ILE A 154 5.67 0.12 3.00
C ILE A 154 6.94 0.98 3.05
N SER A 155 6.80 2.29 3.34
CA SER A 155 7.92 3.23 3.41
C SER A 155 8.88 2.91 4.56
N VAL A 156 8.35 2.59 5.75
CA VAL A 156 9.17 2.26 6.92
C VAL A 156 9.98 0.97 6.70
N ILE A 157 9.37 -0.04 6.08
CA ILE A 157 10.05 -1.30 5.76
C ILE A 157 11.01 -1.13 4.57
N GLY A 158 10.76 -0.15 3.68
CA GLY A 158 11.62 0.15 2.53
C GLY A 158 11.42 -0.85 1.39
N ARG A 159 10.20 -0.97 0.86
CA ARG A 159 9.90 -1.91 -0.26
C ARG A 159 9.48 -1.18 -1.52
N PRO A 160 9.95 -1.62 -2.69
CA PRO A 160 9.40 -1.16 -3.96
C PRO A 160 7.92 -1.46 -4.04
N ALA A 161 7.13 -0.49 -4.50
CA ALA A 161 5.69 -0.67 -4.55
C ALA A 161 5.05 -0.09 -5.81
N ILE A 162 4.06 -0.80 -6.34
CA ILE A 162 3.09 -0.27 -7.30
C ILE A 162 1.86 0.16 -6.50
N LEU A 163 1.63 1.46 -6.41
CA LEU A 163 0.50 2.02 -5.70
C LEU A 163 -0.65 2.29 -6.67
N ILE A 164 -1.83 1.75 -6.36
CA ILE A 164 -3.05 1.90 -7.16
C ILE A 164 -4.07 2.69 -6.32
N PRO A 165 -4.13 4.02 -6.45
CA PRO A 165 -5.07 4.85 -5.71
C PRO A 165 -6.52 4.43 -5.95
N PHE A 166 -7.38 4.62 -4.96
CA PHE A 166 -8.82 4.40 -5.10
C PHE A 166 -9.46 5.63 -5.74
N ALA A 167 -9.90 5.51 -6.99
CA ALA A 167 -10.42 6.63 -7.79
C ALA A 167 -11.64 7.34 -7.16
N ALA A 168 -12.46 6.62 -6.37
CA ALA A 168 -13.60 7.20 -5.66
C ALA A 168 -13.25 7.69 -4.23
N ALA A 169 -11.96 7.80 -3.89
CA ALA A 169 -11.54 8.32 -2.60
C ALA A 169 -11.95 9.80 -2.44
N THR A 170 -12.51 10.14 -1.28
CA THR A 170 -12.91 11.53 -1.00
C THR A 170 -11.73 12.48 -1.21
N ALA A 171 -11.92 13.53 -2.00
CA ALA A 171 -10.88 14.51 -2.35
C ALA A 171 -9.59 13.90 -2.91
N ASP A 172 -9.67 12.72 -3.53
CA ASP A 172 -8.54 12.02 -4.17
C ASP A 172 -7.30 11.85 -3.25
N HIS A 173 -7.56 11.68 -1.94
CA HIS A 173 -6.49 11.60 -0.94
C HIS A 173 -5.50 10.47 -1.19
N GLN A 174 -5.91 9.36 -1.85
CA GLN A 174 -5.00 8.26 -2.14
C GLN A 174 -3.97 8.60 -3.22
N THR A 175 -4.34 9.39 -4.22
CA THR A 175 -3.38 9.90 -5.21
C THR A 175 -2.36 10.83 -4.52
N ALA A 176 -2.82 11.70 -3.62
CA ALA A 176 -1.92 12.55 -2.85
C ALA A 176 -0.95 11.75 -1.96
N ASN A 177 -1.41 10.68 -1.32
CA ASN A 177 -0.57 9.78 -0.53
C ASN A 177 0.50 9.09 -1.39
N ALA A 178 0.13 8.60 -2.59
CA ALA A 178 1.06 7.96 -3.51
C ALA A 178 2.13 8.94 -4.01
N ARG A 179 1.74 10.18 -4.33
CA ARG A 179 2.65 11.21 -4.82
C ARG A 179 3.75 11.53 -3.82
N GLY A 180 3.43 11.67 -2.53
CA GLY A 180 4.41 11.92 -1.49
C GLY A 180 5.53 10.86 -1.44
N LEU A 181 5.22 9.59 -1.74
CA LEU A 181 6.23 8.54 -1.80
C LEU A 181 7.10 8.63 -3.07
N VAL A 182 6.51 9.01 -4.20
CA VAL A 182 7.25 9.17 -5.48
C VAL A 182 8.22 10.36 -5.40
N GLU A 183 7.83 11.45 -4.76
CA GLU A 183 8.67 12.65 -4.63
C GLU A 183 9.79 12.51 -3.58
N ALA A 184 9.73 11.47 -2.73
CA ALA A 184 10.74 11.20 -1.71
C ALA A 184 11.94 10.35 -2.19
N GLN A 185 11.98 9.99 -3.48
CA GLN A 185 13.03 9.15 -4.09
C GLN A 185 14.28 9.95 -4.50
#